data_9fddedad4669f9ed4eb6081825918678
#
_entry.id   9fddedad4669f9ed4eb6081825918678
#
_cell.length_a   1.000
_cell.length_b   1.000
_cell.length_c   1.000
_cell.angle_alpha   90.00
_cell.angle_beta   90.00
_cell.angle_gamma   90.00
#
_symmetry.space_group_name_H-M   'P 1'
#
loop_
_entity.id
_entity.type
_entity.pdbx_description
1 polymer ?
#
loop_
_entity_poly.entity_id
_entity_poly.type
_entity_poly.pdbx_seq_one_letter_code
_entity_poly.pdbx_strand_id
1 'polypeptide(L)'
;MKLISDLKIKKIVYQGYGLGFSDYTPIFVPQSTPGDILDVQVVHKKKNVKFAKIVKIKKASKYRNDAGCEVFGSCGGCDWLHIPYDKQLEYQEQIVREIFRDIEITTIEDIGFPEQDKYYRNKSFYPLSLQNNNPVYGMFEKRSHNVIQHKNCLIQPELFDEICKVVVSYLKASNMRIYNEVTGKGNARHIGIRYSVATGEIIVILVTKNRKIPFSKQLVRVLNESFSNIVGVVQNINSRSTNVILGDSDKILFGRDHIFDEINGMRYKLHYRSFFQVNSQVTSQLYNFVKRCLDEEKTVIDAYSGVGSISINIANNVHRVIGIENNSNAVSDAKDNAKLNNVTNCTFICSNVENVLDKIVVEESVNTIIFDPPRKGLARKITKNLPDFIKKIIYISCNPTTQFRDVKLLMQEGYKVKKMKPFDMFPHTYHFENVVVLERNEI
;
A
#
# COMPACT_ATOMS: atom_id res chain seq x y z
N MET A 1 22.09 8.64 -26.81
CA MET A 1 20.62 8.50 -26.51
C MET A 1 19.87 9.52 -27.35
N LYS A 2 18.73 9.15 -27.98
CA LYS A 2 18.00 10.04 -28.89
C LYS A 2 17.23 11.10 -28.08
N LEU A 3 17.41 12.39 -28.45
CA LEU A 3 16.60 13.52 -27.98
C LEU A 3 15.35 13.61 -28.84
N ILE A 4 14.20 13.89 -28.24
CA ILE A 4 12.93 14.20 -28.90
C ILE A 4 12.53 15.58 -28.42
N SER A 5 12.39 16.51 -29.36
CA SER A 5 11.94 17.88 -29.06
C SER A 5 10.44 18.00 -29.26
N ASP A 6 9.84 18.95 -28.55
CA ASP A 6 8.42 19.35 -28.67
C ASP A 6 7.42 18.21 -28.47
N LEU A 7 7.76 17.23 -27.63
CA LEU A 7 6.84 16.13 -27.29
C LEU A 7 5.65 16.68 -26.51
N LYS A 8 4.45 16.59 -27.08
CA LYS A 8 3.20 16.97 -26.42
C LYS A 8 2.65 15.79 -25.63
N ILE A 9 2.44 15.97 -24.34
CA ILE A 9 1.80 15.00 -23.45
C ILE A 9 0.29 15.08 -23.59
N LYS A 10 -0.34 13.94 -23.97
CA LYS A 10 -1.78 13.86 -24.26
C LYS A 10 -2.61 13.41 -23.07
N LYS A 11 -2.13 12.41 -22.31
CA LYS A 11 -2.86 11.86 -21.17
C LYS A 11 -1.89 11.23 -20.15
N ILE A 12 -2.38 10.97 -18.95
CA ILE A 12 -1.74 10.08 -17.98
C ILE A 12 -2.20 8.64 -18.23
N VAL A 13 -1.32 7.68 -18.02
CA VAL A 13 -1.62 6.25 -18.10
C VAL A 13 -1.22 5.56 -16.81
N TYR A 14 -1.71 4.33 -16.62
CA TYR A 14 -1.36 3.49 -15.46
C TYR A 14 0.16 3.44 -15.25
N GLN A 15 0.60 3.35 -14.01
CA GLN A 15 1.97 3.52 -13.52
C GLN A 15 2.46 4.99 -13.51
N GLY A 16 1.58 5.97 -13.69
CA GLY A 16 1.86 7.38 -13.46
C GLY A 16 2.62 8.09 -14.57
N TYR A 17 2.74 7.49 -15.75
CA TYR A 17 3.42 8.10 -16.89
C TYR A 17 2.50 9.01 -17.67
N GLY A 18 2.99 10.17 -18.05
CA GLY A 18 2.39 10.90 -19.18
C GLY A 18 2.73 10.25 -20.50
N LEU A 19 1.77 10.17 -21.41
CA LEU A 19 1.87 9.58 -22.74
C LEU A 19 1.87 10.66 -23.81
N GLY A 20 2.92 10.70 -24.59
CA GLY A 20 3.04 11.44 -25.86
C GLY A 20 3.37 10.51 -27.02
N PHE A 21 3.44 11.06 -28.24
CA PHE A 21 3.77 10.30 -29.43
C PHE A 21 4.83 11.04 -30.26
N SER A 22 5.80 10.29 -30.81
CA SER A 22 6.74 10.76 -31.83
C SER A 22 6.79 9.71 -32.94
N ASP A 23 6.49 10.11 -34.18
CA ASP A 23 6.42 9.23 -35.34
C ASP A 23 5.56 7.97 -35.07
N TYR A 24 4.34 8.20 -34.57
CA TYR A 24 3.38 7.17 -34.14
C TYR A 24 3.87 6.25 -33.00
N THR A 25 5.11 6.44 -32.50
CA THR A 25 5.64 5.65 -31.39
C THR A 25 5.21 6.24 -30.07
N PRO A 26 4.58 5.45 -29.15
CA PRO A 26 4.26 5.89 -27.80
C PRO A 26 5.52 6.19 -26.98
N ILE A 27 5.53 7.33 -26.31
CA ILE A 27 6.60 7.79 -25.43
C ILE A 27 6.04 7.97 -24.03
N PHE A 28 6.52 7.19 -23.07
CA PHE A 28 6.15 7.27 -21.67
C PHE A 28 7.13 8.15 -20.91
N VAL A 29 6.62 9.20 -20.28
CA VAL A 29 7.44 10.21 -19.59
C VAL A 29 6.96 10.33 -18.14
N PRO A 30 7.76 9.98 -17.14
CA PRO A 30 7.41 10.20 -15.73
C PRO A 30 7.40 11.69 -15.41
N GLN A 31 6.65 12.10 -14.38
CA GLN A 31 6.58 13.50 -13.89
C GLN A 31 6.12 14.51 -14.93
N SER A 32 5.41 14.07 -15.94
CA SER A 32 4.78 14.93 -16.95
C SER A 32 3.27 14.99 -16.74
N THR A 33 2.67 16.08 -17.24
CA THR A 33 1.25 16.40 -17.07
C THR A 33 0.62 16.60 -18.45
N PRO A 34 -0.63 16.15 -18.70
CA PRO A 34 -1.33 16.41 -19.94
C PRO A 34 -1.35 17.91 -20.29
N GLY A 35 -0.91 18.24 -21.51
CA GLY A 35 -0.75 19.61 -21.97
C GLY A 35 0.69 20.15 -21.87
N ASP A 36 1.61 19.44 -21.21
CA ASP A 36 3.03 19.79 -21.29
C ASP A 36 3.56 19.64 -22.73
N ILE A 37 4.49 20.54 -23.12
CA ILE A 37 5.35 20.40 -24.29
C ILE A 37 6.78 20.30 -23.79
N LEU A 38 7.43 19.15 -24.08
CA LEU A 38 8.67 18.74 -23.45
C LEU A 38 9.77 18.43 -24.47
N ASP A 39 11.01 18.77 -24.14
CA ASP A 39 12.18 18.09 -24.71
C ASP A 39 12.53 16.91 -23.79
N VAL A 40 12.61 15.71 -24.37
CA VAL A 40 12.83 14.48 -23.61
C VAL A 40 13.96 13.66 -24.18
N GLN A 41 14.69 12.98 -23.29
CA GLN A 41 15.75 12.04 -23.66
C GLN A 41 15.26 10.60 -23.49
N VAL A 42 15.29 9.83 -24.57
CA VAL A 42 14.95 8.40 -24.51
C VAL A 42 15.97 7.66 -23.64
N VAL A 43 15.50 7.01 -22.57
CA VAL A 43 16.32 6.24 -21.63
C VAL A 43 16.22 4.74 -21.84
N HIS A 44 15.06 4.26 -22.32
CA HIS A 44 14.83 2.84 -22.56
C HIS A 44 13.86 2.63 -23.73
N LYS A 45 14.05 1.54 -24.49
CA LYS A 45 13.16 1.09 -25.57
C LYS A 45 12.71 -0.33 -25.30
N LYS A 46 11.43 -0.60 -25.48
CA LYS A 46 10.85 -1.94 -25.35
C LYS A 46 9.86 -2.17 -26.50
N LYS A 47 10.19 -3.08 -27.43
CA LYS A 47 9.36 -3.33 -28.63
C LYS A 47 8.96 -2.00 -29.30
N ASN A 48 7.66 -1.70 -29.35
CA ASN A 48 7.06 -0.55 -30.03
C ASN A 48 6.84 0.68 -29.10
N VAL A 49 7.45 0.74 -27.93
CA VAL A 49 7.30 1.83 -26.98
C VAL A 49 8.65 2.36 -26.50
N LYS A 50 8.70 3.62 -26.11
CA LYS A 50 9.90 4.24 -25.55
C LYS A 50 9.58 4.85 -24.19
N PHE A 51 10.57 4.82 -23.30
CA PHE A 51 10.56 5.52 -22.03
C PHE A 51 11.60 6.64 -22.09
N ALA A 52 11.20 7.83 -21.66
CA ALA A 52 12.05 9.00 -21.73
C ALA A 52 12.02 9.77 -20.41
N LYS A 53 13.07 10.55 -20.14
CA LYS A 53 13.12 11.51 -19.04
C LYS A 53 13.00 12.93 -19.58
N ILE A 54 12.41 13.82 -18.80
CA ILE A 54 12.31 15.24 -19.11
C ILE A 54 13.73 15.84 -19.11
N VAL A 55 14.07 16.57 -20.15
CA VAL A 55 15.28 17.41 -20.24
C VAL A 55 14.90 18.86 -20.01
N LYS A 56 13.80 19.30 -20.63
CA LYS A 56 13.32 20.67 -20.53
C LYS A 56 11.80 20.71 -20.69
N ILE A 57 11.13 21.50 -19.88
CA ILE A 57 9.73 21.86 -20.07
C ILE A 57 9.71 23.14 -20.91
N LYS A 58 9.32 23.04 -22.19
CA LYS A 58 9.19 24.21 -23.08
C LYS A 58 7.94 25.00 -22.80
N LYS A 59 6.83 24.29 -22.56
CA LYS A 59 5.57 24.88 -22.15
C LYS A 59 4.95 23.99 -21.09
N ALA A 60 4.78 24.54 -19.89
CA ALA A 60 4.11 23.86 -18.80
C ALA A 60 2.60 23.77 -19.07
N SER A 61 1.99 22.66 -18.69
CA SER A 61 0.54 22.49 -18.63
C SER A 61 -0.06 23.47 -17.64
N LYS A 62 -1.28 23.94 -17.89
CA LYS A 62 -2.06 24.73 -16.93
C LYS A 62 -2.42 23.96 -15.65
N TYR A 63 -2.30 22.62 -15.69
CA TYR A 63 -2.52 21.71 -14.56
C TYR A 63 -1.23 21.32 -13.85
N ARG A 64 -0.14 22.02 -14.09
CA ARG A 64 1.11 21.83 -13.37
C ARG A 64 1.23 22.88 -12.26
N ASN A 65 1.45 22.44 -11.03
CA ASN A 65 1.74 23.30 -9.89
C ASN A 65 3.11 22.99 -9.29
N ASP A 66 3.51 23.78 -8.30
CA ASP A 66 4.69 23.48 -7.49
C ASP A 66 4.42 22.21 -6.66
N ALA A 67 5.37 21.28 -6.68
CA ALA A 67 5.27 20.04 -5.89
C ALA A 67 5.37 20.28 -4.38
N GLY A 68 5.92 21.40 -3.94
CA GLY A 68 6.12 21.72 -2.52
C GLY A 68 7.07 20.77 -1.78
N CYS A 69 7.84 19.97 -2.52
CA CYS A 69 8.79 18.99 -1.98
C CYS A 69 10.14 19.13 -2.71
N GLU A 70 11.18 19.48 -1.97
CA GLU A 70 12.53 19.73 -2.51
C GLU A 70 13.15 18.52 -3.22
N VAL A 71 12.75 17.31 -2.86
CA VAL A 71 13.29 16.06 -3.39
C VAL A 71 12.33 15.38 -4.36
N PHE A 72 11.23 16.04 -4.74
CA PHE A 72 10.33 15.51 -5.74
C PHE A 72 11.07 15.26 -7.06
N GLY A 73 10.84 14.10 -7.62
CA GLY A 73 11.54 13.66 -8.83
C GLY A 73 12.77 12.79 -8.58
N SER A 74 13.48 12.96 -7.48
CA SER A 74 14.57 12.11 -7.04
C SER A 74 14.09 11.04 -6.08
N CYS A 75 13.28 11.41 -5.10
CA CYS A 75 12.66 10.49 -4.14
C CYS A 75 11.62 9.58 -4.82
N GLY A 76 11.63 8.29 -4.46
CA GLY A 76 10.68 7.29 -4.97
C GLY A 76 9.30 7.31 -4.33
N GLY A 77 9.01 8.21 -3.39
CA GLY A 77 7.78 8.18 -2.58
C GLY A 77 6.54 8.71 -3.29
N CYS A 78 6.68 9.66 -4.21
CA CYS A 78 5.57 10.33 -4.90
C CYS A 78 5.77 10.38 -6.41
N ASP A 79 4.65 10.39 -7.16
CA ASP A 79 4.64 10.46 -8.62
C ASP A 79 4.04 11.76 -9.13
N TRP A 80 3.06 12.33 -8.41
CA TRP A 80 2.12 13.33 -8.93
C TRP A 80 2.02 14.62 -8.11
N LEU A 81 2.93 14.90 -7.17
CA LEU A 81 2.92 16.15 -6.38
C LEU A 81 2.88 17.43 -7.24
N HIS A 82 3.33 17.36 -8.50
CA HIS A 82 3.29 18.46 -9.45
C HIS A 82 1.94 18.62 -10.17
N ILE A 83 0.93 17.84 -9.80
CA ILE A 83 -0.42 17.85 -10.36
C ILE A 83 -1.39 18.23 -9.23
N PRO A 84 -2.33 19.19 -9.42
CA PRO A 84 -3.38 19.49 -8.45
C PRO A 84 -4.14 18.23 -8.03
N TYR A 85 -4.52 18.13 -6.76
CA TYR A 85 -5.06 16.88 -6.21
C TYR A 85 -6.39 16.47 -6.87
N ASP A 86 -7.26 17.41 -7.15
CA ASP A 86 -8.51 17.19 -7.91
C ASP A 86 -8.24 16.52 -9.28
N LYS A 87 -7.17 16.95 -9.97
CA LYS A 87 -6.75 16.36 -11.24
C LYS A 87 -6.12 14.98 -11.10
N GLN A 88 -5.46 14.70 -9.96
CA GLN A 88 -4.97 13.34 -9.67
C GLN A 88 -6.14 12.37 -9.59
N LEU A 89 -7.22 12.73 -8.89
CA LEU A 89 -8.45 11.93 -8.78
C LEU A 89 -9.10 11.68 -10.15
N GLU A 90 -9.26 12.74 -10.96
CA GLU A 90 -9.77 12.60 -12.33
C GLU A 90 -8.92 11.62 -13.17
N TYR A 91 -7.59 11.69 -13.05
CA TYR A 91 -6.71 10.80 -13.82
C TYR A 91 -6.79 9.36 -13.33
N GLN A 92 -6.94 9.11 -12.03
CA GLN A 92 -7.14 7.76 -11.50
C GLN A 92 -8.47 7.17 -12.03
N GLU A 93 -9.56 7.92 -12.03
CA GLU A 93 -10.83 7.48 -12.61
C GLU A 93 -10.72 7.19 -14.12
N GLN A 94 -10.06 8.08 -14.87
CA GLN A 94 -9.83 7.87 -16.29
C GLN A 94 -9.01 6.62 -16.57
N ILE A 95 -7.97 6.36 -15.77
CA ILE A 95 -7.14 5.15 -15.87
C ILE A 95 -7.98 3.89 -15.63
N VAL A 96 -8.81 3.87 -14.59
CA VAL A 96 -9.68 2.73 -14.30
C VAL A 96 -10.66 2.49 -15.43
N ARG A 97 -11.37 3.52 -15.89
CA ARG A 97 -12.32 3.43 -17.01
C ARG A 97 -11.64 2.95 -18.31
N GLU A 98 -10.40 3.39 -18.57
CA GLU A 98 -9.66 2.93 -19.75
C GLU A 98 -9.22 1.47 -19.65
N ILE A 99 -8.79 1.01 -18.47
CA ILE A 99 -8.42 -0.40 -18.26
C ILE A 99 -9.63 -1.32 -18.43
N PHE A 100 -10.79 -0.90 -17.91
CA PHE A 100 -12.03 -1.70 -17.94
C PHE A 100 -12.96 -1.39 -19.11
N ARG A 101 -12.54 -0.59 -20.11
CA ARG A 101 -13.37 -0.10 -21.22
C ARG A 101 -14.07 -1.20 -22.03
N ASP A 102 -13.49 -2.42 -22.07
CA ASP A 102 -14.03 -3.55 -22.81
C ASP A 102 -14.96 -4.44 -21.95
N ILE A 103 -15.31 -3.98 -20.74
CA ILE A 103 -16.21 -4.66 -19.81
C ILE A 103 -17.43 -3.77 -19.59
N GLU A 104 -18.61 -4.35 -19.77
CA GLU A 104 -19.86 -3.72 -19.37
C GLU A 104 -19.97 -3.68 -17.84
N ILE A 105 -20.14 -2.48 -17.29
CA ILE A 105 -20.25 -2.23 -15.86
C ILE A 105 -21.53 -1.48 -15.61
N THR A 106 -22.42 -2.02 -14.77
CA THR A 106 -23.73 -1.41 -14.53
C THR A 106 -23.59 -0.06 -13.83
N THR A 107 -22.72 0.05 -12.81
CA THR A 107 -22.50 1.29 -12.05
C THR A 107 -21.02 1.50 -11.78
N ILE A 108 -20.50 2.67 -12.10
CA ILE A 108 -19.17 3.13 -11.71
C ILE A 108 -19.38 4.29 -10.75
N GLU A 109 -19.05 4.09 -9.47
CA GLU A 109 -19.12 5.16 -8.47
C GLU A 109 -17.87 6.03 -8.53
N ASP A 110 -18.02 7.30 -8.10
CA ASP A 110 -16.91 8.24 -7.99
C ASP A 110 -15.84 7.74 -7.03
N ILE A 111 -14.61 8.14 -7.27
CA ILE A 111 -13.46 7.73 -6.47
C ILE A 111 -13.62 8.17 -5.00
N GLY A 112 -13.34 7.24 -4.08
CA GLY A 112 -13.19 7.57 -2.67
C GLY A 112 -11.82 8.17 -2.41
N PHE A 113 -11.76 9.25 -1.63
CA PHE A 113 -10.52 9.96 -1.32
C PHE A 113 -10.53 10.50 0.10
N PRO A 114 -9.35 10.77 0.72
CA PRO A 114 -9.29 11.32 2.07
C PRO A 114 -9.63 12.82 2.08
N GLU A 115 -10.13 13.31 3.19
CA GLU A 115 -10.32 14.76 3.42
C GLU A 115 -8.97 15.51 3.39
N GLN A 116 -7.89 14.85 3.87
CA GLN A 116 -6.52 15.36 3.84
C GLN A 116 -5.67 14.47 2.94
N ASP A 117 -5.20 15.01 1.84
CA ASP A 117 -4.32 14.35 0.88
C ASP A 117 -2.85 14.25 1.35
N LYS A 118 -2.52 14.93 2.46
CA LYS A 118 -1.17 14.96 3.07
C LYS A 118 -1.15 14.29 4.43
N TYR A 119 0.05 13.86 4.86
CA TYR A 119 0.33 13.32 6.21
C TYR A 119 -0.50 12.09 6.59
N TYR A 120 -1.07 11.41 5.61
CA TYR A 120 -2.02 10.31 5.80
C TYR A 120 -1.37 8.98 6.23
N ARG A 121 -0.07 8.83 5.97
CA ARG A 121 0.60 7.53 6.06
C ARG A 121 0.91 7.14 7.50
N ASN A 122 0.31 6.05 7.97
CA ASN A 122 0.43 5.57 9.35
C ASN A 122 1.59 4.58 9.59
N LYS A 123 2.35 4.20 8.55
CA LYS A 123 3.51 3.29 8.66
C LYS A 123 4.57 3.62 7.63
N SER A 124 5.83 3.68 8.08
CA SER A 124 6.96 3.89 7.18
C SER A 124 8.21 3.16 7.66
N PHE A 125 9.10 2.82 6.70
CA PHE A 125 10.45 2.33 6.95
C PHE A 125 11.43 3.16 6.16
N TYR A 126 12.36 3.78 6.86
CA TYR A 126 13.38 4.67 6.31
C TYR A 126 14.71 3.94 6.23
N PRO A 127 15.26 3.69 5.03
CA PRO A 127 16.63 3.22 4.92
C PRO A 127 17.60 4.24 5.52
N LEU A 128 18.63 3.71 6.16
CA LEU A 128 19.76 4.49 6.70
C LEU A 128 20.92 4.46 5.70
N SER A 129 21.64 5.57 5.59
CA SER A 129 22.83 5.68 4.77
C SER A 129 23.86 6.60 5.44
N LEU A 130 25.04 6.72 4.83
CA LEU A 130 26.06 7.69 5.22
C LEU A 130 26.19 8.75 4.13
N GLN A 131 26.10 10.02 4.52
CA GLN A 131 26.48 11.15 3.67
C GLN A 131 27.54 11.98 4.42
N ASN A 132 28.68 12.18 3.78
CA ASN A 132 29.83 12.87 4.41
C ASN A 132 30.16 12.29 5.80
N ASN A 133 30.19 10.97 5.92
CA ASN A 133 30.40 10.21 7.17
C ASN A 133 29.35 10.45 8.29
N ASN A 134 28.26 11.14 8.01
CA ASN A 134 27.16 11.31 8.96
C ASN A 134 26.01 10.35 8.63
N PRO A 135 25.40 9.69 9.63
CA PRO A 135 24.18 8.93 9.44
C PRO A 135 23.06 9.82 8.94
N VAL A 136 22.37 9.37 7.91
CA VAL A 136 21.18 10.02 7.34
C VAL A 136 20.08 8.99 7.13
N TYR A 137 18.83 9.43 7.09
CA TYR A 137 17.66 8.65 6.72
C TYR A 137 16.94 9.30 5.53
N GLY A 138 16.13 8.53 4.84
CA GLY A 138 15.36 9.06 3.71
C GLY A 138 14.51 7.98 3.06
N MET A 139 14.22 8.19 1.79
CA MET A 139 13.54 7.20 0.95
C MET A 139 14.47 6.78 -0.19
N PHE A 140 14.28 5.57 -0.72
CA PHE A 140 15.03 5.18 -1.90
C PHE A 140 14.63 6.00 -3.12
N GLU A 141 15.61 6.36 -3.93
CA GLU A 141 15.40 6.78 -5.30
C GLU A 141 14.70 5.66 -6.09
N LYS A 142 13.84 6.02 -7.04
CA LYS A 142 13.13 5.02 -7.85
C LYS A 142 14.09 4.05 -8.57
N ARG A 143 13.88 2.76 -8.37
CA ARG A 143 14.67 1.67 -8.95
C ARG A 143 16.16 1.70 -8.58
N SER A 144 16.46 2.25 -7.42
CA SER A 144 17.81 2.39 -6.90
C SER A 144 17.80 2.08 -5.40
N HIS A 145 19.00 1.85 -4.83
CA HIS A 145 19.24 1.78 -3.39
C HIS A 145 19.89 3.06 -2.84
N ASN A 146 19.94 4.12 -3.66
CA ASN A 146 20.40 5.43 -3.20
C ASN A 146 19.37 6.02 -2.24
N VAL A 147 19.80 6.42 -1.06
CA VAL A 147 18.94 7.06 -0.07
C VAL A 147 18.90 8.56 -0.36
N ILE A 148 17.71 9.04 -0.68
CA ILE A 148 17.44 10.47 -0.84
C ILE A 148 16.97 11.01 0.51
N GLN A 149 17.81 11.80 1.14
CA GLN A 149 17.45 12.49 2.37
C GLN A 149 16.40 13.54 2.07
N HIS A 150 15.37 13.60 2.89
CA HIS A 150 14.32 14.61 2.79
C HIS A 150 14.11 15.32 4.12
N LYS A 151 13.49 16.48 4.05
CA LYS A 151 12.93 17.22 5.17
C LYS A 151 11.46 17.43 4.89
N ASN A 152 10.60 17.31 5.89
CA ASN A 152 9.16 17.57 5.76
C ASN A 152 8.48 16.79 4.65
N CYS A 153 8.42 15.47 4.78
CA CYS A 153 7.72 14.59 3.84
C CYS A 153 6.21 14.87 3.85
N LEU A 154 5.63 15.26 2.70
CA LEU A 154 4.23 15.66 2.61
C LEU A 154 3.22 14.52 2.77
N ILE A 155 3.64 13.26 2.64
CA ILE A 155 2.74 12.10 2.76
C ILE A 155 2.84 11.40 4.12
N GLN A 156 3.82 11.79 4.95
CA GLN A 156 4.07 11.17 6.25
C GLN A 156 3.87 12.20 7.35
N PRO A 157 3.34 11.81 8.53
CA PRO A 157 3.25 12.71 9.66
C PRO A 157 4.60 13.36 9.99
N GLU A 158 4.63 14.65 10.32
CA GLU A 158 5.86 15.39 10.68
C GLU A 158 6.60 14.74 11.85
N LEU A 159 5.84 14.17 12.77
CA LEU A 159 6.33 13.37 13.89
C LEU A 159 7.30 12.24 13.47
N PHE A 160 7.16 11.68 12.26
CA PHE A 160 8.06 10.63 11.79
C PHE A 160 9.46 11.16 11.52
N ASP A 161 9.56 12.37 10.97
CA ASP A 161 10.85 13.06 10.79
C ASP A 161 11.50 13.39 12.13
N GLU A 162 10.74 13.84 13.12
CA GLU A 162 11.23 14.15 14.47
C GLU A 162 11.80 12.89 15.14
N ILE A 163 11.08 11.78 15.11
CA ILE A 163 11.54 10.47 15.62
C ILE A 163 12.84 10.04 14.92
N CYS A 164 12.87 10.13 13.58
CA CYS A 164 14.06 9.77 12.81
C CYS A 164 15.27 10.62 13.19
N LYS A 165 15.11 11.92 13.41
CA LYS A 165 16.19 12.82 13.89
C LYS A 165 16.75 12.38 15.23
N VAL A 166 15.89 12.01 16.19
CA VAL A 166 16.30 11.50 17.51
C VAL A 166 17.07 10.20 17.37
N VAL A 167 16.58 9.25 16.56
CA VAL A 167 17.27 7.96 16.31
C VAL A 167 18.62 8.19 15.63
N VAL A 168 18.71 9.05 14.62
CA VAL A 168 19.98 9.35 13.93
C VAL A 168 20.98 10.01 14.89
N SER A 169 20.53 10.91 15.76
CA SER A 169 21.38 11.52 16.81
C SER A 169 21.95 10.47 17.77
N TYR A 170 21.13 9.50 18.17
CA TYR A 170 21.58 8.36 18.96
C TYR A 170 22.59 7.50 18.20
N LEU A 171 22.34 7.17 16.92
CA LEU A 171 23.26 6.37 16.10
C LEU A 171 24.64 7.02 16.01
N LYS A 172 24.68 8.35 15.87
CA LYS A 172 25.90 9.14 15.86
C LYS A 172 26.63 9.10 17.22
N ALA A 173 25.90 9.37 18.29
CA ALA A 173 26.46 9.39 19.66
C ALA A 173 26.98 8.03 20.12
N SER A 174 26.33 6.95 19.72
CA SER A 174 26.71 5.57 20.05
C SER A 174 27.79 4.99 19.12
N ASN A 175 28.28 5.74 18.13
CA ASN A 175 29.17 5.26 17.07
C ASN A 175 28.66 3.98 16.37
N MET A 176 27.35 3.81 16.27
CA MET A 176 26.75 2.65 15.64
C MET A 176 26.90 2.74 14.11
N ARG A 177 27.65 1.82 13.52
CA ARG A 177 27.92 1.83 12.08
C ARG A 177 26.65 1.56 11.27
N ILE A 178 26.40 2.38 10.26
CA ILE A 178 25.33 2.16 9.29
C ILE A 178 25.70 0.99 8.40
N TYR A 179 24.71 0.13 8.09
CA TYR A 179 24.88 -1.02 7.22
C TYR A 179 25.06 -0.55 5.77
N ASN A 180 26.07 -1.06 5.13
CA ASN A 180 26.32 -0.84 3.71
C ASN A 180 25.95 -2.11 2.94
N GLU A 181 24.98 -2.03 2.05
CA GLU A 181 24.42 -3.17 1.30
C GLU A 181 25.46 -3.81 0.33
N VAL A 182 26.40 -3.01 -0.19
CA VAL A 182 27.43 -3.49 -1.12
C VAL A 182 28.49 -4.31 -0.40
N THR A 183 28.98 -3.79 0.75
CA THR A 183 30.09 -4.43 1.49
C THR A 183 29.59 -5.42 2.56
N GLY A 184 28.30 -5.36 2.89
CA GLY A 184 27.72 -6.14 3.99
C GLY A 184 28.22 -5.73 5.39
N LYS A 185 28.97 -4.61 5.52
CA LYS A 185 29.52 -4.12 6.78
C LYS A 185 28.58 -3.11 7.45
N GLY A 186 28.69 -2.99 8.77
CA GLY A 186 27.83 -2.11 9.57
C GLY A 186 26.66 -2.87 10.22
N ASN A 187 25.78 -2.14 10.94
CA ASN A 187 24.73 -2.75 11.76
C ASN A 187 23.35 -2.11 11.57
N ALA A 188 23.19 -0.78 11.71
CA ALA A 188 21.90 -0.11 11.57
C ALA A 188 21.46 -0.05 10.11
N ARG A 189 20.25 -0.55 9.79
CA ARG A 189 19.74 -0.69 8.41
C ARG A 189 18.58 0.24 8.12
N HIS A 190 17.53 0.21 8.96
CA HIS A 190 16.32 1.00 8.76
C HIS A 190 15.77 1.51 10.10
N ILE A 191 15.05 2.62 10.04
CA ILE A 191 14.15 3.08 11.09
C ILE A 191 12.74 2.80 10.62
N GLY A 192 11.97 2.00 11.37
CA GLY A 192 10.56 1.79 11.15
C GLY A 192 9.73 2.58 12.14
N ILE A 193 8.59 3.10 11.70
CA ILE A 193 7.62 3.77 12.57
C ILE A 193 6.24 3.27 12.19
N ARG A 194 5.46 2.88 13.18
CA ARG A 194 4.04 2.62 13.06
C ARG A 194 3.29 3.52 14.02
N TYR A 195 2.25 4.16 13.53
CA TYR A 195 1.46 5.16 14.22
C TYR A 195 -0.03 4.81 14.12
N SER A 196 -0.78 4.99 15.18
CA SER A 196 -2.24 4.96 15.16
C SER A 196 -2.79 6.37 15.12
N VAL A 197 -3.57 6.67 14.10
CA VAL A 197 -4.27 7.95 14.00
C VAL A 197 -5.36 8.08 15.07
N ALA A 198 -6.01 6.97 15.43
CA ALA A 198 -7.11 6.97 16.38
C ALA A 198 -6.65 7.11 17.85
N THR A 199 -5.55 6.42 18.23
CA THR A 199 -5.09 6.38 19.62
C THR A 199 -3.85 7.26 19.90
N GLY A 200 -3.18 7.73 18.85
CA GLY A 200 -1.91 8.45 18.96
C GLY A 200 -0.70 7.56 19.30
N GLU A 201 -0.89 6.24 19.45
CA GLU A 201 0.17 5.31 19.84
C GLU A 201 1.24 5.14 18.76
N ILE A 202 2.51 5.03 19.19
CA ILE A 202 3.66 4.88 18.28
C ILE A 202 4.50 3.67 18.70
N ILE A 203 4.96 2.92 17.69
CA ILE A 203 6.06 1.97 17.82
C ILE A 203 7.21 2.44 16.95
N VAL A 204 8.41 2.47 17.52
CA VAL A 204 9.67 2.72 16.83
C VAL A 204 10.42 1.41 16.65
N ILE A 205 10.84 1.11 15.44
CA ILE A 205 11.57 -0.11 15.10
C ILE A 205 12.96 0.27 14.59
N LEU A 206 14.01 -0.24 15.23
CA LEU A 206 15.35 -0.16 14.70
C LEU A 206 15.73 -1.51 14.06
N VAL A 207 15.84 -1.52 12.73
CA VAL A 207 16.27 -2.72 11.99
C VAL A 207 17.79 -2.77 11.97
N THR A 208 18.36 -3.89 12.43
CA THR A 208 19.81 -4.08 12.57
C THR A 208 20.24 -5.40 11.94
N LYS A 209 21.51 -5.47 11.51
CA LYS A 209 22.10 -6.73 11.05
C LYS A 209 22.37 -7.69 12.19
N ASN A 210 22.90 -7.18 13.31
CA ASN A 210 23.34 -7.95 14.47
C ASN A 210 22.49 -7.67 15.70
N ARG A 211 22.45 -8.60 16.64
CA ARG A 211 21.68 -8.51 17.87
C ARG A 211 22.19 -7.43 18.86
N LYS A 212 23.50 -7.13 18.81
CA LYS A 212 24.11 -6.16 19.75
C LYS A 212 23.86 -4.73 19.30
N ILE A 213 23.20 -3.94 20.15
CA ILE A 213 23.01 -2.49 20.01
C ILE A 213 23.77 -1.82 21.16
N PRO A 214 24.76 -0.94 20.90
CA PRO A 214 25.42 -0.20 21.95
C PRO A 214 24.43 0.76 22.62
N PHE A 215 24.48 0.86 23.93
CA PHE A 215 23.68 1.80 24.73
C PHE A 215 22.17 1.78 24.43
N SER A 216 21.58 0.60 24.22
CA SER A 216 20.15 0.48 23.85
C SER A 216 19.21 1.13 24.88
N LYS A 217 19.55 1.15 26.18
CA LYS A 217 18.80 1.87 27.21
C LYS A 217 18.77 3.38 26.98
N GLN A 218 19.84 3.97 26.43
CA GLN A 218 19.88 5.38 26.09
C GLN A 218 18.95 5.69 24.92
N LEU A 219 18.89 4.83 23.87
CA LEU A 219 17.92 4.98 22.78
C LEU A 219 16.49 5.07 23.33
N VAL A 220 16.11 4.10 24.19
CA VAL A 220 14.79 4.07 24.82
C VAL A 220 14.53 5.33 25.61
N ARG A 221 15.50 5.76 26.43
CA ARG A 221 15.38 6.97 27.27
C ARG A 221 15.11 8.20 26.42
N VAL A 222 15.97 8.48 25.43
CA VAL A 222 15.82 9.71 24.61
C VAL A 222 14.53 9.72 23.80
N LEU A 223 14.06 8.56 23.33
CA LEU A 223 12.77 8.45 22.63
C LEU A 223 11.61 8.75 23.58
N ASN A 224 11.57 8.15 24.79
CA ASN A 224 10.48 8.35 25.73
C ASN A 224 10.47 9.76 26.38
N GLU A 225 11.64 10.37 26.54
CA GLU A 225 11.74 11.77 26.99
C GLU A 225 11.22 12.73 25.92
N SER A 226 11.39 12.43 24.64
CA SER A 226 10.95 13.28 23.53
C SER A 226 9.50 13.06 23.12
N PHE A 227 8.95 11.83 23.29
CA PHE A 227 7.63 11.46 22.78
C PHE A 227 6.90 10.59 23.80
N SER A 228 5.93 11.16 24.50
CA SER A 228 5.17 10.47 25.57
C SER A 228 4.23 9.37 25.06
N ASN A 229 3.92 9.35 23.77
CA ASN A 229 3.00 8.41 23.12
C ASN A 229 3.71 7.22 22.47
N ILE A 230 5.02 7.05 22.64
CA ILE A 230 5.73 5.84 22.25
C ILE A 230 5.37 4.71 23.24
N VAL A 231 4.64 3.72 22.72
CA VAL A 231 4.23 2.54 23.50
C VAL A 231 5.16 1.35 23.34
N GLY A 232 6.08 1.42 22.38
CA GLY A 232 7.06 0.36 22.15
C GLY A 232 8.27 0.81 21.34
N VAL A 233 9.43 0.24 21.72
CA VAL A 233 10.68 0.33 20.96
C VAL A 233 11.17 -1.09 20.69
N VAL A 234 11.28 -1.46 19.42
CA VAL A 234 11.61 -2.82 19.00
C VAL A 234 12.91 -2.82 18.19
N GLN A 235 13.82 -3.71 18.50
CA GLN A 235 14.89 -4.07 17.60
C GLN A 235 14.45 -5.25 16.74
N ASN A 236 14.43 -5.06 15.41
CA ASN A 236 14.32 -6.17 14.47
C ASN A 236 15.70 -6.55 13.94
N ILE A 237 16.03 -7.85 13.94
CA ILE A 237 17.34 -8.33 13.52
C ILE A 237 17.21 -8.98 12.16
N ASN A 238 17.82 -8.33 11.15
CA ASN A 238 17.87 -8.81 9.77
C ASN A 238 19.33 -8.99 9.31
N SER A 239 19.84 -10.19 9.47
CA SER A 239 21.19 -10.56 9.02
C SER A 239 21.29 -10.89 7.53
N ARG A 240 20.14 -11.01 6.82
CA ARG A 240 20.08 -11.41 5.41
C ARG A 240 20.53 -10.27 4.48
N SER A 241 21.18 -10.65 3.38
CA SER A 241 21.54 -9.74 2.30
C SER A 241 20.45 -9.79 1.20
N THR A 242 19.27 -9.28 1.51
CA THR A 242 18.09 -9.27 0.62
C THR A 242 17.37 -7.94 0.71
N ASN A 243 16.46 -7.68 -0.25
CA ASN A 243 15.60 -6.49 -0.28
C ASN A 243 14.48 -6.54 0.80
N VAL A 244 14.36 -7.63 1.55
CA VAL A 244 13.38 -7.73 2.64
C VAL A 244 13.87 -6.90 3.82
N ILE A 245 13.07 -5.94 4.26
CA ILE A 245 13.44 -5.00 5.32
C ILE A 245 13.53 -5.70 6.68
N LEU A 246 12.51 -6.48 7.03
CA LEU A 246 12.39 -7.13 8.33
C LEU A 246 13.00 -8.53 8.34
N GLY A 247 13.85 -8.81 9.32
CA GLY A 247 14.37 -10.15 9.60
C GLY A 247 13.40 -10.95 10.48
N ASP A 248 13.77 -12.19 10.83
CA ASP A 248 12.86 -13.14 11.51
C ASP A 248 12.89 -13.02 13.03
N SER A 249 13.91 -12.33 13.60
CA SER A 249 14.10 -12.23 15.05
C SER A 249 13.87 -10.81 15.55
N ASP A 250 13.26 -10.71 16.72
CA ASP A 250 12.98 -9.44 17.39
C ASP A 250 13.50 -9.41 18.81
N LYS A 251 13.68 -8.22 19.33
CA LYS A 251 13.90 -7.93 20.73
C LYS A 251 13.12 -6.67 21.12
N ILE A 252 12.19 -6.81 22.04
CA ILE A 252 11.51 -5.66 22.64
C ILE A 252 12.52 -4.96 23.56
N LEU A 253 12.81 -3.70 23.28
CA LEU A 253 13.70 -2.86 24.09
C LEU A 253 12.92 -2.08 25.13
N PHE A 254 11.65 -1.74 24.84
CA PHE A 254 10.73 -1.06 25.72
C PHE A 254 9.29 -1.35 25.34
N GLY A 255 8.41 -1.43 26.34
CA GLY A 255 6.97 -1.53 26.18
C GLY A 255 6.54 -2.78 25.42
N ARG A 256 5.81 -2.61 24.33
CA ARG A 256 5.19 -3.68 23.55
C ARG A 256 5.54 -3.60 22.06
N ASP A 257 5.19 -4.65 21.31
CA ASP A 257 5.46 -4.82 19.87
C ASP A 257 4.26 -4.51 18.98
N HIS A 258 3.18 -3.98 19.54
CA HIS A 258 1.93 -3.67 18.85
C HIS A 258 1.36 -2.33 19.31
N ILE A 259 0.58 -1.70 18.43
CA ILE A 259 -0.30 -0.56 18.74
C ILE A 259 -1.75 -1.02 18.74
N PHE A 260 -2.63 -0.22 19.32
CA PHE A 260 -4.06 -0.28 19.05
C PHE A 260 -4.44 0.81 18.06
N ASP A 261 -5.28 0.48 17.10
CA ASP A 261 -5.86 1.41 16.13
C ASP A 261 -7.35 1.18 16.01
N GLU A 262 -8.10 2.10 15.40
CA GLU A 262 -9.54 1.98 15.27
C GLU A 262 -9.99 2.39 13.86
N ILE A 263 -10.89 1.59 13.26
CA ILE A 263 -11.57 1.91 12.00
C ILE A 263 -13.04 1.52 12.12
N ASN A 264 -13.94 2.46 11.81
CA ASN A 264 -15.40 2.27 11.87
C ASN A 264 -15.90 1.76 13.23
N GLY A 265 -15.31 2.23 14.34
CA GLY A 265 -15.64 1.81 15.70
C GLY A 265 -15.12 0.43 16.08
N MET A 266 -14.39 -0.26 15.19
CA MET A 266 -13.72 -1.53 15.49
C MET A 266 -12.28 -1.29 15.87
N ARG A 267 -11.86 -1.83 17.03
CA ARG A 267 -10.52 -1.69 17.57
C ARG A 267 -9.63 -2.86 17.16
N TYR A 268 -8.39 -2.56 16.73
CA TYR A 268 -7.43 -3.55 16.23
C TYR A 268 -6.14 -3.50 17.02
N LYS A 269 -5.68 -4.66 17.50
CA LYS A 269 -4.31 -4.89 17.94
C LYS A 269 -3.47 -5.14 16.70
N LEU A 270 -2.52 -4.28 16.42
CA LEU A 270 -1.70 -4.31 15.22
C LEU A 270 -0.24 -4.51 15.58
N HIS A 271 0.25 -5.74 15.45
CA HIS A 271 1.68 -6.00 15.58
C HIS A 271 2.46 -5.18 14.54
N TYR A 272 3.66 -4.69 14.87
CA TYR A 272 4.42 -3.79 13.97
C TYR A 272 4.74 -4.42 12.60
N ARG A 273 4.78 -5.76 12.50
CA ARG A 273 4.99 -6.51 11.24
C ARG A 273 3.72 -6.61 10.40
N SER A 274 2.55 -6.70 11.04
CA SER A 274 1.30 -7.00 10.35
C SER A 274 0.98 -5.96 9.30
N PHE A 275 0.47 -6.43 8.15
CA PHE A 275 -0.08 -5.55 7.15
C PHE A 275 -1.37 -4.90 7.70
N PHE A 276 -1.53 -3.64 7.42
CA PHE A 276 -2.74 -2.86 7.64
C PHE A 276 -2.69 -1.68 6.68
N GLN A 277 -3.82 -1.26 6.16
CA GLN A 277 -3.88 -0.16 5.20
C GLN A 277 -3.28 1.12 5.78
N VAL A 278 -2.52 1.86 4.96
CA VAL A 278 -1.71 2.99 5.45
C VAL A 278 -2.46 4.32 5.54
N ASN A 279 -3.68 4.37 5.02
CA ASN A 279 -4.56 5.54 5.05
C ASN A 279 -5.89 5.17 5.71
N SER A 280 -6.03 5.48 6.99
CA SER A 280 -7.20 5.07 7.79
C SER A 280 -8.52 5.69 7.29
N GLN A 281 -8.50 6.93 6.77
CA GLN A 281 -9.70 7.59 6.26
C GLN A 281 -10.26 6.87 5.03
N VAL A 282 -9.39 6.57 4.04
CA VAL A 282 -9.82 5.85 2.83
C VAL A 282 -10.17 4.40 3.13
N THR A 283 -9.47 3.78 4.08
CA THR A 283 -9.79 2.41 4.53
C THR A 283 -11.22 2.34 5.12
N SER A 284 -11.59 3.34 5.91
CA SER A 284 -12.97 3.46 6.44
C SER A 284 -14.00 3.51 5.31
N GLN A 285 -13.76 4.34 4.29
CA GLN A 285 -14.66 4.45 3.14
C GLN A 285 -14.74 3.14 2.34
N LEU A 286 -13.61 2.46 2.13
CA LEU A 286 -13.55 1.19 1.41
C LEU A 286 -14.33 0.11 2.16
N TYR A 287 -14.15 -0.03 3.48
CA TYR A 287 -14.87 -1.02 4.27
C TYR A 287 -16.38 -0.72 4.32
N ASN A 288 -16.78 0.56 4.41
CA ASN A 288 -18.19 0.95 4.33
C ASN A 288 -18.79 0.65 2.95
N PHE A 289 -18.01 0.78 1.86
CA PHE A 289 -18.46 0.38 0.54
C PHE A 289 -18.67 -1.14 0.47
N VAL A 290 -17.72 -1.93 0.96
CA VAL A 290 -17.85 -3.39 1.03
C VAL A 290 -19.11 -3.79 1.82
N LYS A 291 -19.35 -3.18 2.99
CA LYS A 291 -20.57 -3.42 3.79
C LYS A 291 -21.85 -3.20 2.98
N ARG A 292 -21.94 -2.09 2.24
CA ARG A 292 -23.13 -1.77 1.42
C ARG A 292 -23.36 -2.73 0.25
N CYS A 293 -22.34 -3.51 -0.11
CA CYS A 293 -22.42 -4.51 -1.19
C CYS A 293 -22.78 -5.90 -0.68
N LEU A 294 -22.90 -6.11 0.65
CA LEU A 294 -23.25 -7.39 1.24
C LEU A 294 -24.75 -7.53 1.40
N ASP A 295 -25.22 -8.77 1.34
CA ASP A 295 -26.58 -9.16 1.68
C ASP A 295 -26.61 -9.66 3.12
N GLU A 296 -27.62 -9.28 3.88
CA GLU A 296 -27.86 -9.75 5.25
C GLU A 296 -28.07 -11.28 5.26
N GLU A 297 -27.86 -11.90 6.43
CA GLU A 297 -28.12 -13.33 6.68
C GLU A 297 -27.30 -14.35 5.87
N LYS A 298 -26.22 -13.93 5.21
CA LYS A 298 -25.37 -14.82 4.43
C LYS A 298 -24.06 -15.16 5.12
N THR A 299 -23.49 -16.32 4.78
CA THR A 299 -22.10 -16.67 5.12
C THR A 299 -21.16 -16.10 4.04
N VAL A 300 -20.15 -15.36 4.49
CA VAL A 300 -19.17 -14.68 3.63
C VAL A 300 -17.77 -15.24 3.89
N ILE A 301 -17.02 -15.49 2.83
CA ILE A 301 -15.57 -15.74 2.93
C ILE A 301 -14.84 -14.41 2.71
N ASP A 302 -13.92 -14.08 3.64
CA ASP A 302 -12.89 -13.04 3.48
C ASP A 302 -11.56 -13.75 3.16
N ALA A 303 -11.28 -13.85 1.87
CA ALA A 303 -10.08 -14.52 1.37
C ALA A 303 -8.89 -13.55 1.35
N TYR A 304 -7.76 -13.98 1.89
CA TYR A 304 -6.57 -13.17 2.21
C TYR A 304 -6.83 -12.17 3.35
N SER A 305 -7.48 -12.64 4.42
CA SER A 305 -8.07 -11.80 5.47
C SER A 305 -7.07 -11.02 6.34
N GLY A 306 -5.76 -11.32 6.28
CA GLY A 306 -4.74 -10.67 7.08
C GLY A 306 -5.06 -10.72 8.58
N VAL A 307 -5.07 -9.57 9.24
CA VAL A 307 -5.42 -9.41 10.67
C VAL A 307 -6.94 -9.37 10.93
N GLY A 308 -7.74 -9.77 9.93
CA GLY A 308 -9.20 -9.83 10.04
C GLY A 308 -9.91 -8.47 9.93
N SER A 309 -9.27 -7.47 9.36
CA SER A 309 -9.81 -6.10 9.38
C SER A 309 -11.11 -5.97 8.57
N ILE A 310 -11.21 -6.57 7.40
CA ILE A 310 -12.48 -6.62 6.64
C ILE A 310 -13.48 -7.51 7.37
N SER A 311 -13.08 -8.75 7.71
CA SER A 311 -13.93 -9.72 8.41
C SER A 311 -14.66 -9.11 9.60
N ILE A 312 -13.94 -8.44 10.50
CA ILE A 312 -14.46 -7.86 11.72
C ILE A 312 -15.38 -6.65 11.42
N ASN A 313 -14.99 -5.82 10.44
CA ASN A 313 -15.79 -4.67 10.05
C ASN A 313 -17.16 -5.05 9.49
N ILE A 314 -17.24 -6.18 8.77
CA ILE A 314 -18.50 -6.65 8.15
C ILE A 314 -19.32 -7.58 9.03
N ALA A 315 -18.78 -8.04 10.15
CA ALA A 315 -19.38 -9.10 10.99
C ALA A 315 -20.83 -8.83 11.39
N ASN A 316 -21.16 -7.57 11.74
CA ASN A 316 -22.51 -7.19 12.13
C ASN A 316 -23.51 -7.07 10.97
N ASN A 317 -23.05 -7.25 9.73
CA ASN A 317 -23.87 -7.11 8.50
C ASN A 317 -24.18 -8.46 7.85
N VAL A 318 -23.64 -9.57 8.40
CA VAL A 318 -23.75 -10.90 7.82
C VAL A 318 -23.96 -11.95 8.91
N HIS A 319 -24.48 -13.12 8.53
CA HIS A 319 -24.68 -14.21 9.47
C HIS A 319 -23.35 -14.73 10.03
N ARG A 320 -22.38 -14.98 9.15
CA ARG A 320 -21.06 -15.54 9.52
C ARG A 320 -19.98 -15.09 8.55
N VAL A 321 -18.75 -14.89 9.07
CA VAL A 321 -17.57 -14.61 8.26
C VAL A 321 -16.52 -15.71 8.48
N ILE A 322 -15.92 -16.19 7.38
CA ILE A 322 -14.81 -17.15 7.40
C ILE A 322 -13.60 -16.46 6.76
N GLY A 323 -12.65 -16.05 7.58
CA GLY A 323 -11.37 -15.47 7.14
C GLY A 323 -10.38 -16.56 6.78
N ILE A 324 -9.71 -16.45 5.63
CA ILE A 324 -8.66 -17.37 5.19
C ILE A 324 -7.38 -16.57 4.98
N GLU A 325 -6.31 -16.94 5.70
CA GLU A 325 -5.02 -16.27 5.65
C GLU A 325 -3.90 -17.30 5.83
N ASN A 326 -2.79 -17.15 5.10
CA ASN A 326 -1.70 -18.12 5.16
C ASN A 326 -0.65 -17.81 6.25
N ASN A 327 -0.62 -16.60 6.77
CA ASN A 327 0.30 -16.17 7.81
C ASN A 327 -0.29 -16.48 9.19
N SER A 328 0.30 -17.45 9.92
CA SER A 328 -0.19 -17.88 11.23
C SER A 328 -0.22 -16.76 12.28
N ASN A 329 0.70 -15.79 12.22
CA ASN A 329 0.71 -14.64 13.13
C ASN A 329 -0.46 -13.70 12.84
N ALA A 330 -0.75 -13.45 11.55
CA ALA A 330 -1.89 -12.64 11.16
C ALA A 330 -3.22 -13.29 11.56
N VAL A 331 -3.33 -14.62 11.42
CA VAL A 331 -4.49 -15.40 11.90
C VAL A 331 -4.65 -15.30 13.43
N SER A 332 -3.55 -15.35 14.16
CA SER A 332 -3.58 -15.14 15.63
C SER A 332 -4.06 -13.74 15.98
N ASP A 333 -3.49 -12.72 15.31
CA ASP A 333 -3.93 -11.32 15.49
C ASP A 333 -5.43 -11.15 15.14
N ALA A 334 -5.92 -11.79 14.05
CA ALA A 334 -7.32 -11.75 13.66
C ALA A 334 -8.26 -12.31 14.71
N LYS A 335 -7.89 -13.45 15.33
CA LYS A 335 -8.65 -14.05 16.44
C LYS A 335 -8.67 -13.16 17.68
N ASP A 336 -7.52 -12.55 18.02
CA ASP A 336 -7.43 -11.60 19.14
C ASP A 336 -8.28 -10.36 18.86
N ASN A 337 -8.26 -9.84 17.62
CA ASN A 337 -9.03 -8.69 17.18
C ASN A 337 -10.54 -8.96 17.21
N ALA A 338 -11.00 -10.16 16.81
CA ALA A 338 -12.40 -10.54 16.92
C ALA A 338 -12.86 -10.55 18.38
N LYS A 339 -12.07 -11.13 19.30
CA LYS A 339 -12.35 -11.11 20.75
C LYS A 339 -12.38 -9.68 21.30
N LEU A 340 -11.42 -8.84 20.91
CA LEU A 340 -11.33 -7.45 21.35
C LEU A 340 -12.59 -6.63 21.03
N ASN A 341 -13.28 -6.98 19.93
CA ASN A 341 -14.50 -6.34 19.48
C ASN A 341 -15.80 -7.10 19.84
N ASN A 342 -15.71 -8.14 20.65
CA ASN A 342 -16.84 -9.03 20.99
C ASN A 342 -17.53 -9.64 19.75
N VAL A 343 -16.78 -9.82 18.66
CA VAL A 343 -17.27 -10.45 17.42
C VAL A 343 -17.16 -11.96 17.57
N THR A 344 -18.32 -12.64 17.56
CA THR A 344 -18.41 -14.10 17.80
C THR A 344 -18.69 -14.90 16.54
N ASN A 345 -19.12 -14.24 15.46
CA ASN A 345 -19.50 -14.89 14.20
C ASN A 345 -18.37 -14.90 13.14
N CYS A 346 -17.14 -14.58 13.53
CA CYS A 346 -15.95 -14.70 12.68
C CYS A 346 -15.11 -15.94 13.04
N THR A 347 -14.76 -16.72 12.04
CA THR A 347 -13.83 -17.87 12.17
C THR A 347 -12.64 -17.63 11.25
N PHE A 348 -11.39 -17.90 11.73
CA PHE A 348 -10.17 -17.69 10.94
C PHE A 348 -9.40 -18.99 10.74
N ILE A 349 -9.08 -19.29 9.48
CA ILE A 349 -8.40 -20.50 9.02
C ILE A 349 -7.00 -20.13 8.51
N CYS A 350 -5.97 -20.81 9.05
CA CYS A 350 -4.60 -20.64 8.61
C CYS A 350 -4.30 -21.58 7.44
N SER A 351 -4.41 -21.08 6.21
CA SER A 351 -4.11 -21.84 5.00
C SER A 351 -3.93 -20.92 3.78
N ASN A 352 -3.31 -21.44 2.71
CA ASN A 352 -3.41 -20.80 1.41
C ASN A 352 -4.85 -20.91 0.89
N VAL A 353 -5.40 -19.81 0.35
CA VAL A 353 -6.76 -19.75 -0.19
C VAL A 353 -6.97 -20.84 -1.24
N GLU A 354 -6.00 -21.03 -2.15
CA GLU A 354 -6.03 -21.98 -3.23
C GLU A 354 -6.18 -23.45 -2.80
N ASN A 355 -5.85 -23.77 -1.54
CA ASN A 355 -5.86 -25.13 -1.03
C ASN A 355 -7.18 -25.53 -0.36
N VAL A 356 -7.94 -24.53 0.13
CA VAL A 356 -9.09 -24.82 1.02
C VAL A 356 -10.40 -24.19 0.54
N LEU A 357 -10.35 -23.22 -0.37
CA LEU A 357 -11.54 -22.48 -0.80
C LEU A 357 -12.64 -23.39 -1.34
N ASP A 358 -12.29 -24.31 -2.28
CA ASP A 358 -13.22 -25.22 -2.91
C ASP A 358 -14.02 -26.08 -1.90
N LYS A 359 -13.35 -26.50 -0.83
CA LYS A 359 -13.94 -27.30 0.25
C LYS A 359 -14.84 -26.43 1.14
N ILE A 360 -14.34 -25.28 1.61
CA ILE A 360 -15.05 -24.42 2.57
C ILE A 360 -16.36 -23.87 1.94
N VAL A 361 -16.33 -23.47 0.66
CA VAL A 361 -17.52 -22.91 0.01
C VAL A 361 -18.68 -23.91 -0.04
N VAL A 362 -18.38 -25.20 -0.18
CA VAL A 362 -19.39 -26.27 -0.21
C VAL A 362 -19.86 -26.61 1.20
N GLU A 363 -18.94 -26.86 2.14
CA GLU A 363 -19.27 -27.28 3.51
C GLU A 363 -20.06 -26.21 4.28
N GLU A 364 -19.79 -24.92 4.04
CA GLU A 364 -20.38 -23.81 4.76
C GLU A 364 -21.50 -23.10 3.97
N SER A 365 -21.91 -23.65 2.81
CA SER A 365 -22.95 -23.08 1.96
C SER A 365 -22.74 -21.59 1.63
N VAL A 366 -21.50 -21.22 1.36
CA VAL A 366 -21.08 -19.83 1.10
C VAL A 366 -21.59 -19.38 -0.26
N ASN A 367 -22.17 -18.18 -0.33
CA ASN A 367 -22.61 -17.60 -1.61
C ASN A 367 -21.93 -16.28 -1.96
N THR A 368 -21.15 -15.72 -1.04
CA THR A 368 -20.42 -14.46 -1.25
C THR A 368 -18.96 -14.60 -0.83
N ILE A 369 -18.05 -14.15 -1.69
CA ILE A 369 -16.61 -14.15 -1.41
C ILE A 369 -16.06 -12.73 -1.59
N ILE A 370 -15.29 -12.28 -0.61
CA ILE A 370 -14.47 -11.08 -0.69
C ILE A 370 -13.04 -11.53 -0.97
N PHE A 371 -12.41 -10.97 -2.00
CA PHE A 371 -11.00 -11.18 -2.33
C PHE A 371 -10.23 -9.88 -2.15
N ASP A 372 -9.15 -9.92 -1.38
CA ASP A 372 -8.12 -8.85 -1.30
C ASP A 372 -6.72 -9.46 -1.53
N PRO A 373 -6.44 -9.98 -2.74
CA PRO A 373 -5.22 -10.72 -3.01
C PRO A 373 -4.00 -9.81 -3.15
N PRO A 374 -2.77 -10.37 -3.08
CA PRO A 374 -1.56 -9.62 -3.38
C PRO A 374 -1.54 -9.13 -4.84
N ARG A 375 -0.60 -8.22 -5.16
CA ARG A 375 -0.47 -7.55 -6.49
C ARG A 375 -0.49 -8.46 -7.72
N LYS A 376 -0.19 -9.75 -7.58
CA LYS A 376 -0.26 -10.73 -8.68
C LYS A 376 -1.68 -11.11 -9.09
N GLY A 377 -2.68 -10.76 -8.28
CA GLY A 377 -4.08 -11.14 -8.46
C GLY A 377 -4.37 -12.57 -8.03
N LEU A 378 -5.53 -13.09 -8.45
CA LEU A 378 -5.99 -14.44 -8.12
C LEU A 378 -5.23 -15.52 -8.90
N ALA A 379 -5.07 -16.67 -8.27
CA ALA A 379 -4.58 -17.85 -8.95
C ALA A 379 -5.64 -18.35 -9.97
N ARG A 380 -5.19 -18.83 -11.11
CA ARG A 380 -6.09 -19.28 -12.19
C ARG A 380 -7.04 -20.41 -11.77
N LYS A 381 -6.63 -21.21 -10.79
CA LYS A 381 -7.48 -22.24 -10.19
C LYS A 381 -8.72 -21.62 -9.54
N ILE A 382 -8.59 -20.51 -8.81
CA ILE A 382 -9.70 -19.83 -8.14
C ILE A 382 -10.70 -19.29 -9.16
N THR A 383 -10.21 -18.62 -10.22
CA THR A 383 -11.09 -17.98 -11.20
C THR A 383 -11.88 -18.93 -12.08
N LYS A 384 -11.55 -20.22 -12.11
CA LYS A 384 -12.16 -21.22 -13.01
C LYS A 384 -13.03 -22.28 -12.34
N ASN A 385 -12.96 -22.40 -11.03
CA ASN A 385 -13.58 -23.52 -10.31
C ASN A 385 -14.53 -23.07 -9.20
N LEU A 386 -15.06 -21.84 -9.29
CA LEU A 386 -16.06 -21.40 -8.30
C LEU A 386 -17.41 -22.10 -8.56
N PRO A 387 -17.99 -22.78 -7.55
CA PRO A 387 -19.30 -23.40 -7.68
C PRO A 387 -20.39 -22.41 -8.11
N ASP A 388 -21.43 -22.89 -8.79
CA ASP A 388 -22.51 -22.05 -9.34
C ASP A 388 -23.37 -21.36 -8.26
N PHE A 389 -23.37 -21.87 -7.05
CA PHE A 389 -24.07 -21.27 -5.93
C PHE A 389 -23.32 -20.06 -5.34
N ILE A 390 -22.06 -19.78 -5.72
CA ILE A 390 -21.39 -18.51 -5.39
C ILE A 390 -22.00 -17.43 -6.28
N LYS A 391 -22.85 -16.60 -5.67
CA LYS A 391 -23.63 -15.58 -6.39
C LYS A 391 -22.94 -14.25 -6.48
N LYS A 392 -22.11 -13.91 -5.48
CA LYS A 392 -21.49 -12.58 -5.37
C LYS A 392 -19.98 -12.67 -5.08
N ILE A 393 -19.22 -11.86 -5.77
CA ILE A 393 -17.78 -11.66 -5.52
C ILE A 393 -17.52 -10.17 -5.36
N ILE A 394 -16.85 -9.80 -4.27
CA ILE A 394 -16.33 -8.45 -4.04
C ILE A 394 -14.80 -8.53 -4.14
N TYR A 395 -14.25 -7.97 -5.21
CA TYR A 395 -12.83 -8.06 -5.51
C TYR A 395 -12.12 -6.73 -5.30
N ILE A 396 -11.31 -6.63 -4.25
CA ILE A 396 -10.47 -5.48 -3.89
C ILE A 396 -9.09 -5.70 -4.50
N SER A 397 -8.48 -4.67 -5.12
CA SER A 397 -7.14 -4.81 -5.69
C SER A 397 -6.40 -3.49 -5.83
N CYS A 398 -5.14 -3.48 -5.40
CA CYS A 398 -4.19 -2.39 -5.67
C CYS A 398 -3.56 -2.44 -7.07
N ASN A 399 -3.92 -3.41 -7.91
CA ASN A 399 -3.41 -3.55 -9.27
C ASN A 399 -4.55 -3.78 -10.26
N PRO A 400 -5.10 -2.72 -10.85
CA PRO A 400 -6.27 -2.81 -11.73
C PRO A 400 -6.01 -3.64 -13.00
N THR A 401 -4.75 -3.81 -13.44
CA THR A 401 -4.45 -4.60 -14.63
C THR A 401 -4.54 -6.11 -14.38
N THR A 402 -4.10 -6.58 -13.20
CA THR A 402 -4.30 -7.98 -12.81
C THR A 402 -5.75 -8.25 -12.45
N GLN A 403 -6.41 -7.30 -11.80
CA GLN A 403 -7.84 -7.37 -11.52
C GLN A 403 -8.68 -7.48 -12.80
N PHE A 404 -8.40 -6.66 -13.82
CA PHE A 404 -9.06 -6.74 -15.12
C PHE A 404 -8.92 -8.14 -15.77
N ARG A 405 -7.70 -8.72 -15.73
CA ARG A 405 -7.44 -10.08 -16.21
C ARG A 405 -8.33 -11.10 -15.49
N ASP A 406 -8.38 -11.01 -14.17
CA ASP A 406 -9.12 -11.98 -13.35
C ASP A 406 -10.64 -11.80 -13.50
N VAL A 407 -11.11 -10.55 -13.58
CA VAL A 407 -12.53 -10.22 -13.85
C VAL A 407 -12.96 -10.81 -15.19
N LYS A 408 -12.15 -10.71 -16.25
CA LYS A 408 -12.46 -11.36 -17.53
C LYS A 408 -12.60 -12.89 -17.43
N LEU A 409 -11.79 -13.53 -16.60
CA LEU A 409 -11.90 -14.98 -16.36
C LEU A 409 -13.19 -15.31 -15.59
N LEU A 410 -13.52 -14.54 -14.55
CA LEU A 410 -14.77 -14.70 -13.79
C LEU A 410 -16.00 -14.46 -14.67
N MET A 411 -15.95 -13.51 -15.62
CA MET A 411 -17.04 -13.30 -16.58
C MET A 411 -17.25 -14.50 -17.51
N GLN A 412 -16.19 -15.22 -17.87
CA GLN A 412 -16.30 -16.48 -18.63
C GLN A 412 -17.01 -17.59 -17.84
N GLU A 413 -16.98 -17.51 -16.51
CA GLU A 413 -17.70 -18.40 -15.58
C GLU A 413 -19.13 -17.88 -15.24
N GLY A 414 -19.65 -16.91 -16.00
CA GLY A 414 -21.04 -16.44 -15.88
C GLY A 414 -21.26 -15.24 -14.96
N TYR A 415 -20.21 -14.64 -14.39
CA TYR A 415 -20.36 -13.42 -13.60
C TYR A 415 -20.51 -12.17 -14.48
N LYS A 416 -21.24 -11.16 -13.99
CA LYS A 416 -21.38 -9.83 -14.58
C LYS A 416 -20.89 -8.79 -13.59
N VAL A 417 -20.21 -7.75 -14.08
CA VAL A 417 -19.77 -6.64 -13.23
C VAL A 417 -20.95 -5.71 -12.94
N LYS A 418 -21.35 -5.63 -11.69
CA LYS A 418 -22.46 -4.78 -11.22
C LYS A 418 -21.98 -3.41 -10.78
N LYS A 419 -20.91 -3.36 -9.96
CA LYS A 419 -20.39 -2.10 -9.44
C LYS A 419 -18.87 -2.08 -9.54
N MET A 420 -18.34 -0.88 -9.72
CA MET A 420 -16.91 -0.59 -9.61
C MET A 420 -16.71 0.73 -8.88
N LYS A 421 -15.77 0.77 -7.94
CA LYS A 421 -15.40 1.98 -7.23
C LYS A 421 -13.89 2.02 -6.96
N PRO A 422 -13.16 3.00 -7.49
CA PRO A 422 -11.78 3.27 -7.11
C PRO A 422 -11.69 4.01 -5.77
N PHE A 423 -10.54 3.89 -5.09
CA PHE A 423 -10.22 4.56 -3.83
C PHE A 423 -8.78 5.05 -3.86
N ASP A 424 -8.56 6.35 -3.66
CA ASP A 424 -7.23 6.93 -3.59
C ASP A 424 -6.57 6.64 -2.21
N MET A 425 -6.16 5.39 -2.03
CA MET A 425 -5.48 4.93 -0.82
C MET A 425 -4.10 5.59 -0.63
N PHE A 426 -3.49 6.08 -1.70
CA PHE A 426 -2.12 6.58 -1.74
C PHE A 426 -2.02 7.93 -2.46
N PRO A 427 -2.61 9.01 -1.93
CA PRO A 427 -2.52 10.34 -2.51
C PRO A 427 -1.10 10.71 -2.97
N HIS A 428 -1.02 11.46 -4.07
CA HIS A 428 0.22 11.88 -4.74
C HIS A 428 1.03 10.77 -5.41
N THR A 429 0.46 9.56 -5.49
CA THR A 429 1.04 8.46 -6.26
C THR A 429 0.06 7.98 -7.33
N TYR A 430 0.52 7.15 -8.26
CA TYR A 430 -0.37 6.51 -9.23
C TYR A 430 -1.11 5.29 -8.68
N HIS A 431 -0.83 4.92 -7.45
CA HIS A 431 -1.44 3.76 -6.81
C HIS A 431 -2.81 4.12 -6.23
N PHE A 432 -3.77 3.25 -6.46
CA PHE A 432 -5.10 3.30 -5.85
C PHE A 432 -5.60 1.88 -5.63
N GLU A 433 -6.59 1.72 -4.76
CA GLU A 433 -7.35 0.49 -4.63
C GLU A 433 -8.57 0.56 -5.53
N ASN A 434 -8.96 -0.55 -6.15
CA ASN A 434 -10.19 -0.64 -6.93
C ASN A 434 -11.04 -1.79 -6.43
N VAL A 435 -12.32 -1.54 -6.19
CA VAL A 435 -13.27 -2.58 -5.78
C VAL A 435 -14.22 -2.85 -6.94
N VAL A 436 -14.30 -4.12 -7.32
CA VAL A 436 -15.24 -4.61 -8.36
C VAL A 436 -16.20 -5.59 -7.70
N VAL A 437 -17.49 -5.35 -7.87
CA VAL A 437 -18.55 -6.25 -7.42
C VAL A 437 -19.08 -7.00 -8.63
N LEU A 438 -18.99 -8.33 -8.58
CA LEU A 438 -19.50 -9.22 -9.60
C LEU A 438 -20.65 -10.05 -9.04
N GLU A 439 -21.66 -10.26 -9.85
CA GLU A 439 -22.80 -11.12 -9.52
C GLU A 439 -23.06 -12.11 -10.64
N ARG A 440 -23.46 -13.31 -10.25
CA ARG A 440 -23.96 -14.34 -11.17
C ARG A 440 -25.48 -14.33 -11.09
N ASN A 441 -26.15 -14.23 -12.23
CA ASN A 441 -27.63 -14.29 -12.27
C ASN A 441 -28.11 -15.65 -11.74
N GLU A 442 -29.28 -15.66 -11.12
CA GLU A 442 -30.00 -16.92 -10.89
C GLU A 442 -30.36 -17.52 -12.25
N ILE A 443 -30.01 -18.79 -12.44
CA ILE A 443 -30.43 -19.58 -13.59
C ILE A 443 -31.87 -20.00 -13.35
#